data_497461c8c8af3d77b1b7b09000b27029
#
_entry.id   497461c8c8af3d77b1b7b09000b27029
#
_cell.length_a   1.000
_cell.length_b   1.000
_cell.length_c   1.000
_cell.angle_alpha   90.00
_cell.angle_beta   90.00
_cell.angle_gamma   90.00
#
_symmetry.space_group_name_H-M   'P 1'
#
loop_
_entity.id
_entity.type
_entity.pdbx_description
1 polymer ?
#
loop_
_entity_poly.entity_id
_entity_poly.type
_entity_poly.pdbx_seq_one_letter_code
_entity_poly.pdbx_strand_id
1 'polypeptide(L)'
;LINTQGRYPDFETLAQQLHMTPRTLLRRLKERGSSYRQLLDEARRRDGIQLLEDPTLTLADIASRLGYSSAASFSRAFRAWTGETPGIFRAGINRGPAAPEPEGFSV
;
A
#
# COMPACT_ATOMS: atom_id res chain seq x y z
N LEU A 1 -1.26 0.44 -10.10
CA LEU A 1 -2.11 1.58 -9.80
C LEU A 1 -1.36 2.90 -9.64
N ILE A 2 -0.07 2.89 -9.35
CA ILE A 2 0.69 4.13 -9.25
C ILE A 2 0.93 4.68 -10.65
N ASN A 3 0.57 5.95 -10.85
CA ASN A 3 0.83 6.59 -12.13
C ASN A 3 2.28 7.07 -12.20
N THR A 4 2.65 7.72 -13.30
CA THR A 4 4.03 8.11 -13.55
C THR A 4 4.57 9.12 -12.55
N GLN A 5 3.71 9.84 -11.84
CA GLN A 5 4.12 10.79 -10.82
C GLN A 5 4.06 10.20 -9.41
N GLY A 6 3.82 8.92 -9.30
CA GLY A 6 3.73 8.28 -7.99
C GLY A 6 2.42 8.50 -7.27
N ARG A 7 1.40 8.95 -7.97
CA ARG A 7 0.08 9.18 -7.40
C ARG A 7 -0.90 8.14 -7.91
N TYR A 8 -1.88 7.83 -7.07
CA TYR A 8 -2.94 6.92 -7.48
C TYR A 8 -4.00 7.68 -8.26
N PRO A 9 -4.60 7.05 -9.28
CA PRO A 9 -5.63 7.72 -10.07
C PRO A 9 -6.88 7.92 -9.20
N ASP A 10 -7.62 9.00 -9.49
CA ASP A 10 -8.91 9.16 -8.86
C ASP A 10 -9.89 8.13 -9.45
N PHE A 11 -11.12 8.12 -8.93
CA PHE A 11 -12.08 7.10 -9.30
C PHE A 11 -12.41 7.15 -10.80
N GLU A 12 -12.60 8.37 -11.34
CA GLU A 12 -12.92 8.52 -12.75
C GLU A 12 -11.78 8.07 -13.65
N THR A 13 -10.57 8.46 -13.29
CA THR A 13 -9.39 8.07 -14.06
C THR A 13 -9.20 6.56 -14.01
N LEU A 14 -9.41 5.96 -12.84
CA LEU A 14 -9.30 4.51 -12.72
C LEU A 14 -10.32 3.81 -13.62
N ALA A 15 -11.55 4.31 -13.65
CA ALA A 15 -12.58 3.74 -14.51
C ALA A 15 -12.14 3.79 -15.96
N GLN A 16 -11.58 4.93 -16.41
CA GLN A 16 -11.09 5.07 -17.77
C GLN A 16 -9.97 4.07 -18.07
N GLN A 17 -9.05 3.89 -17.14
CA GLN A 17 -7.97 2.95 -17.33
C GLN A 17 -8.47 1.52 -17.47
N LEU A 18 -9.60 1.21 -16.86
CA LEU A 18 -10.20 -0.10 -16.92
C LEU A 18 -11.23 -0.21 -18.06
N HIS A 19 -11.35 0.84 -18.88
CA HIS A 19 -12.29 0.89 -19.98
C HIS A 19 -13.73 0.74 -19.51
N MET A 20 -14.05 1.37 -18.39
CA MET A 20 -15.39 1.37 -17.79
C MET A 20 -15.86 2.78 -17.53
N THR A 21 -17.19 2.94 -17.43
CA THR A 21 -17.73 4.17 -16.87
C THR A 21 -17.61 4.12 -15.36
N PRO A 22 -17.58 5.28 -14.67
CA PRO A 22 -17.56 5.27 -13.20
C PRO A 22 -18.73 4.49 -12.60
N ARG A 23 -19.88 4.58 -13.22
CA ARG A 23 -21.06 3.86 -12.76
C ARG A 23 -20.86 2.35 -12.81
N THR A 24 -20.30 1.85 -13.90
CA THR A 24 -20.02 0.43 -14.06
C THR A 24 -18.98 -0.03 -13.05
N LEU A 25 -17.93 0.77 -12.85
CA LEU A 25 -16.91 0.44 -11.87
C LEU A 25 -17.48 0.37 -10.48
N LEU A 26 -18.31 1.34 -10.09
CA LEU A 26 -18.94 1.34 -8.78
C LEU A 26 -19.78 0.09 -8.57
N ARG A 27 -20.59 -0.27 -9.58
CA ARG A 27 -21.43 -1.46 -9.49
C ARG A 27 -20.59 -2.72 -9.29
N ARG A 28 -19.53 -2.86 -10.08
CA ARG A 28 -18.69 -4.06 -9.99
C ARG A 28 -17.97 -4.17 -8.66
N LEU A 29 -17.54 -3.04 -8.11
CA LEU A 29 -16.91 -3.06 -6.79
C LEU A 29 -17.90 -3.50 -5.72
N LYS A 30 -19.12 -2.99 -5.79
CA LYS A 30 -20.16 -3.40 -4.83
C LYS A 30 -20.50 -4.87 -4.93
N GLU A 31 -20.56 -5.41 -6.15
CA GLU A 31 -20.82 -6.81 -6.36
C GLU A 31 -19.76 -7.70 -5.72
N ARG A 32 -18.54 -7.20 -5.63
CA ARG A 32 -17.44 -7.93 -5.00
C ARG A 32 -17.30 -7.62 -3.51
N GLY A 33 -18.19 -6.81 -2.97
CA GLY A 33 -18.08 -6.40 -1.57
C GLY A 33 -16.90 -5.48 -1.31
N SER A 34 -16.48 -4.74 -2.32
CA SER A 34 -15.32 -3.86 -2.21
C SER A 34 -15.71 -2.42 -2.48
N SER A 35 -14.72 -1.52 -2.43
CA SER A 35 -14.91 -0.10 -2.70
C SER A 35 -13.61 0.47 -3.26
N TYR A 36 -13.71 1.68 -3.82
CA TYR A 36 -12.51 2.36 -4.28
C TYR A 36 -11.51 2.56 -3.14
N ARG A 37 -12.01 2.88 -1.95
CA ARG A 37 -11.16 3.06 -0.78
C ARG A 37 -10.38 1.80 -0.45
N GLN A 38 -11.05 0.66 -0.51
CA GLN A 38 -10.39 -0.61 -0.25
C GLN A 38 -9.35 -0.93 -1.31
N LEU A 39 -9.66 -0.66 -2.58
CA LEU A 39 -8.67 -0.85 -3.65
C LEU A 39 -7.45 0.02 -3.43
N LEU A 40 -7.68 1.27 -3.04
CA LEU A 40 -6.60 2.22 -2.81
C LEU A 40 -5.73 1.78 -1.63
N ASP A 41 -6.37 1.33 -0.55
CA ASP A 41 -5.64 0.86 0.62
C ASP A 41 -4.81 -0.37 0.29
N GLU A 42 -5.35 -1.30 -0.48
CA GLU A 42 -4.63 -2.49 -0.88
C GLU A 42 -3.43 -2.15 -1.75
N ALA A 43 -3.62 -1.21 -2.68
CA ALA A 43 -2.53 -0.78 -3.55
C ALA A 43 -1.44 -0.09 -2.74
N ARG A 44 -1.82 0.77 -1.81
CA ARG A 44 -0.87 1.47 -0.95
C ARG A 44 -0.11 0.51 -0.05
N ARG A 45 -0.79 -0.50 0.46
CA ARG A 45 -0.15 -1.51 1.29
C ARG A 45 0.90 -2.28 0.49
N ARG A 46 0.50 -2.77 -0.67
CA ARG A 46 1.41 -3.53 -1.53
C ARG A 46 2.61 -2.70 -1.94
N ASP A 47 2.35 -1.49 -2.42
CA ASP A 47 3.41 -0.62 -2.90
C ASP A 47 4.29 -0.13 -1.75
N GLY A 48 3.70 0.12 -0.58
CA GLY A 48 4.45 0.52 0.60
C GLY A 48 5.41 -0.55 1.05
N ILE A 49 4.96 -1.80 1.06
CA ILE A 49 5.84 -2.92 1.43
C ILE A 49 7.01 -3.00 0.46
N GLN A 50 6.74 -2.85 -0.82
CA GLN A 50 7.78 -2.91 -1.84
C GLN A 50 8.77 -1.76 -1.70
N LEU A 51 8.28 -0.54 -1.45
CA LEU A 51 9.14 0.62 -1.28
C LEU A 51 9.99 0.52 -0.02
N LEU A 52 9.49 -0.13 1.03
CA LEU A 52 10.26 -0.32 2.26
C LEU A 52 11.48 -1.21 2.06
N GLU A 53 11.50 -1.99 0.99
CA GLU A 53 12.65 -2.83 0.67
C GLU A 53 13.82 -2.02 0.14
N ASP A 54 13.59 -0.78 -0.28
CA ASP A 54 14.65 0.10 -0.76
C ASP A 54 15.20 0.92 0.40
N PRO A 55 16.41 0.62 0.88
CA PRO A 55 16.96 1.30 2.06
C PRO A 55 17.32 2.76 1.81
N THR A 56 17.36 3.19 0.53
CA THR A 56 17.67 4.58 0.22
C THR A 56 16.48 5.50 0.42
N LEU A 57 15.27 4.97 0.53
CA LEU A 57 14.07 5.79 0.69
C LEU A 57 13.76 5.98 2.16
N THR A 58 13.53 7.23 2.56
CA THR A 58 13.07 7.51 3.93
C THR A 58 11.58 7.22 4.02
N LEU A 59 11.09 7.12 5.25
CA LEU A 59 9.66 6.94 5.44
C LEU A 59 8.86 8.12 4.90
N ALA A 60 9.43 9.33 4.98
CA ALA A 60 8.79 10.50 4.39
C ALA A 60 8.71 10.41 2.87
N ASP A 61 9.76 9.90 2.23
CA ASP A 61 9.77 9.68 0.78
C ASP A 61 8.67 8.70 0.39
N ILE A 62 8.57 7.60 1.11
CA ILE A 62 7.57 6.58 0.82
C ILE A 62 6.17 7.12 1.03
N ALA A 63 5.95 7.84 2.13
CA ALA A 63 4.66 8.44 2.42
C ALA A 63 4.22 9.36 1.27
N SER A 64 5.15 10.18 0.80
CA SER A 64 4.87 11.10 -0.29
C SER A 64 4.48 10.35 -1.57
N ARG A 65 5.21 9.30 -1.90
CA ARG A 65 4.93 8.51 -3.11
C ARG A 65 3.57 7.82 -3.04
N LEU A 66 3.14 7.46 -1.83
CA LEU A 66 1.85 6.80 -1.66
C LEU A 66 0.69 7.79 -1.51
N GLY A 67 0.97 9.08 -1.49
CA GLY A 67 -0.06 10.09 -1.41
C GLY A 67 -0.44 10.51 0.00
N TYR A 68 0.37 10.17 1.00
CA TYR A 68 0.14 10.62 2.37
C TYR A 68 0.78 11.98 2.60
N SER A 69 0.20 12.75 3.49
CA SER A 69 0.69 14.10 3.78
C SER A 69 1.94 14.10 4.67
N SER A 70 2.19 13.00 5.38
CA SER A 70 3.33 12.92 6.28
C SER A 70 3.70 11.47 6.54
N ALA A 71 4.93 11.28 7.02
CA ALA A 71 5.37 9.96 7.45
C ALA A 71 4.50 9.42 8.58
N ALA A 72 4.02 10.28 9.46
CA ALA A 72 3.17 9.86 10.56
C ALA A 72 1.84 9.30 10.07
N SER A 73 1.24 9.94 9.06
CA SER A 73 0.01 9.44 8.46
C SER A 73 0.22 8.07 7.83
N PHE A 74 1.32 7.91 7.10
CA PHE A 74 1.66 6.62 6.52
C PHE A 74 1.85 5.56 7.60
N SER A 75 2.58 5.90 8.66
CA SER A 75 2.83 4.95 9.75
C SER A 75 1.54 4.46 10.39
N ARG A 76 0.61 5.36 10.62
CA ARG A 76 -0.68 4.97 11.22
C ARG A 76 -1.45 4.02 10.30
N ALA A 77 -1.49 4.34 9.01
CA ALA A 77 -2.19 3.49 8.06
C ALA A 77 -1.52 2.13 7.94
N PHE A 78 -0.19 2.12 7.85
CA PHE A 78 0.56 0.88 7.71
C PHE A 78 0.34 -0.04 8.92
N ARG A 79 0.36 0.56 10.12
CA ARG A 79 0.12 -0.23 11.33
C ARG A 79 -1.30 -0.80 11.34
N ALA A 80 -2.28 -0.05 10.85
CA ALA A 80 -3.65 -0.56 10.75
C ALA A 80 -3.73 -1.74 9.78
N TRP A 81 -2.93 -1.72 8.70
CA TRP A 81 -2.96 -2.80 7.71
C TRP A 81 -2.23 -4.05 8.16
N THR A 82 -1.09 -3.89 8.82
CA THR A 82 -0.16 -4.99 9.07
C THR A 82 0.06 -5.32 10.53
N GLY A 83 -0.33 -4.43 11.42
CA GLY A 83 -0.07 -4.59 12.85
C GLY A 83 1.28 -4.06 13.29
N GLU A 84 2.13 -3.62 12.38
CA GLU A 84 3.46 -3.10 12.69
C GLU A 84 3.66 -1.73 12.08
N THR A 85 4.54 -0.93 12.69
CA THR A 85 4.94 0.32 12.05
C THR A 85 5.88 0.03 10.89
N PRO A 86 5.97 0.96 9.92
CA PRO A 86 6.91 0.77 8.80
C PRO A 86 8.36 0.63 9.26
N GLY A 87 8.74 1.33 10.33
CA GLY A 87 10.09 1.24 10.86
C GLY A 87 10.41 -0.15 11.37
N ILE A 88 9.49 -0.75 12.13
CA ILE A 88 9.66 -2.10 12.64
C ILE A 88 9.68 -3.10 11.49
N PHE A 89 8.78 -2.92 10.54
CA PHE A 89 8.71 -3.80 9.37
C PHE A 89 10.03 -3.77 8.59
N ARG A 90 10.57 -2.57 8.36
CA ARG A 90 11.82 -2.41 7.64
C ARG A 90 12.99 -3.04 8.41
N ALA A 91 12.99 -2.91 9.73
CA ALA A 91 14.03 -3.52 10.55
C ALA A 91 14.01 -5.05 10.40
N GLY A 92 12.83 -5.63 10.27
CA GLY A 92 12.69 -7.06 10.03
C GLY A 92 13.26 -7.46 8.68
N ILE A 93 13.04 -6.64 7.65
CA ILE A 93 13.63 -6.89 6.33
C ILE A 93 15.15 -6.86 6.42
N ASN A 94 15.70 -5.86 7.11
CA ASN A 94 17.14 -5.69 7.21
C ASN A 94 17.82 -6.80 8.00
N ARG A 95 17.08 -7.54 8.81
CA ARG A 95 17.63 -8.70 9.48
C ARG A 95 17.82 -9.87 8.55
N GLY A 96 17.26 -9.75 7.35
CA GLY A 96 17.44 -10.75 6.33
C GLY A 96 16.53 -11.95 6.51
N PRO A 97 16.74 -12.97 5.68
CA PRO A 97 15.88 -14.15 5.66
C PRO A 97 15.93 -15.00 6.91
N ALA A 98 16.91 -14.78 7.75
CA ALA A 98 17.04 -15.54 8.99
C ALA A 98 15.90 -15.27 9.96
N ALA A 99 15.25 -14.22 9.74
CA ALA A 99 14.11 -13.91 10.58
C ALA A 99 13.01 -14.90 10.30
N PRO A 100 12.77 -15.72 10.47
CA PRO A 100 11.83 -16.44 10.54
C PRO A 100 11.30 -17.18 10.73
N GLU A 101 11.26 -17.23 10.62
CA GLU A 101 10.76 -17.98 10.73
C GLU A 101 10.22 -18.44 11.46
N PRO A 102 10.04 -18.36 11.55
CA PRO A 102 9.67 -18.92 12.14
C PRO A 102 9.08 -19.62 12.31
N GLU A 103 9.18 -19.50 12.26
CA GLU A 103 8.98 -20.18 12.33
C GLU A 103 8.51 -20.87 12.50
N GLY A 104 8.52 -20.64 12.46
CA GLY A 104 8.38 -21.24 12.65
C GLY A 104 7.82 -21.57 12.83
N PHE A 105 7.85 -21.14 12.83
CA PHE A 105 7.74 -21.50 12.95
C PHE A 105 7.33 -22.07 13.14
N SER A 106 7.29 -21.99 13.18
CA SER A 106 7.30 -22.52 13.33
C SER A 106 7.06 -22.97 13.34
N VAL A 107 6.86 -22.76 13.50
CA VAL A 107 7.07 -23.28 13.53
C VAL A 107 6.96 -23.53 13.41
#